data_847d7c7b7fa8ebcc5b093e42f67d1e4c
#
_entry.id   847d7c7b7fa8ebcc5b093e42f67d1e4c
#
_cell.length_a   1.000
_cell.length_b   1.000
_cell.length_c   1.000
_cell.angle_alpha   90.00
_cell.angle_beta   90.00
_cell.angle_gamma   90.00
#
_symmetry.space_group_name_H-M   'P 1'
#
loop_
_entity.id
_entity.type
_entity.pdbx_description
1 polymer ?
#
loop_
_entity_poly.entity_id
_entity_poly.type
_entity_poly.pdbx_seq_one_letter_code
_entity_poly.pdbx_strand_id
1 'polypeptide(L)'
;MFMFDIETLGVESTAVVLSAAIICFDPEKDSDISFRELVERGLLVKFDAKDQVKRLDRTMTKSTLDWWGKQGDYQQKLSFVPDTKRDIVAEDGLQAIRKYINQYHRGADPQTMTIWARGSLDQMAIDSLALKAGVEPIAPFNRWRDVRTAVDLMTDSKNGYCTVRDLIREEVVKHDPVHDCALDILMLLRGESSEES
;
A
#
# COMPACT_ATOMS: atom_id res chain seq x y z
N MET A 1 -6.89 -3.15 12.27
CA MET A 1 -7.03 -3.00 10.81
C MET A 1 -5.66 -2.79 10.18
N PHE A 2 -5.56 -2.93 8.86
CA PHE A 2 -4.31 -2.66 8.12
C PHE A 2 -4.61 -1.77 6.94
N MET A 3 -3.70 -0.86 6.63
CA MET A 3 -3.66 -0.10 5.38
C MET A 3 -2.58 -0.69 4.49
N PHE A 4 -2.84 -0.81 3.20
CA PHE A 4 -1.95 -1.44 2.24
C PHE A 4 -1.89 -0.62 0.95
N ASP A 5 -0.69 -0.43 0.43
CA ASP A 5 -0.43 0.26 -0.83
C ASP A 5 0.72 -0.40 -1.59
N ILE A 6 0.70 -0.35 -2.92
CA ILE A 6 1.75 -0.89 -3.78
C ILE A 6 2.16 0.08 -4.88
N GLU A 7 3.42 -0.07 -5.30
CA GLU A 7 3.92 0.55 -6.53
C GLU A 7 4.18 -0.52 -7.59
N THR A 8 3.80 -0.25 -8.84
CA THR A 8 3.82 -1.24 -9.92
C THR A 8 4.43 -0.71 -11.22
N LEU A 9 4.74 -1.61 -12.16
CA LEU A 9 5.15 -1.29 -13.53
C LEU A 9 4.00 -1.40 -14.54
N GLY A 10 2.76 -1.31 -14.12
CA GLY A 10 1.57 -1.33 -14.97
C GLY A 10 0.30 -1.20 -14.15
N VAL A 11 -0.85 -1.13 -14.82
CA VAL A 11 -2.18 -1.01 -14.19
C VAL A 11 -2.99 -2.29 -14.25
N GLU A 12 -2.36 -3.39 -14.69
CA GLU A 12 -2.98 -4.70 -14.79
C GLU A 12 -2.62 -5.55 -13.56
N SER A 13 -3.48 -6.51 -13.20
CA SER A 13 -3.20 -7.43 -12.08
C SER A 13 -1.92 -8.25 -12.27
N THR A 14 -1.47 -8.42 -13.51
CA THR A 14 -0.22 -9.11 -13.87
C THR A 14 1.02 -8.23 -13.85
N ALA A 15 0.88 -6.93 -13.57
CA ALA A 15 2.01 -6.01 -13.56
C ALA A 15 3.03 -6.38 -12.48
N VAL A 16 4.30 -6.14 -12.77
CA VAL A 16 5.40 -6.23 -11.78
C VAL A 16 5.07 -5.34 -10.60
N VAL A 17 5.12 -5.88 -9.39
CA VAL A 17 5.05 -5.13 -8.14
C VAL A 17 6.47 -4.71 -7.75
N LEU A 18 6.70 -3.42 -7.64
CA LEU A 18 8.01 -2.84 -7.27
C LEU A 18 8.21 -2.84 -5.76
N SER A 19 7.21 -2.32 -5.06
CA SER A 19 7.22 -2.23 -3.61
C SER A 19 5.81 -2.36 -3.06
N ALA A 20 5.70 -2.73 -1.80
CA ALA A 20 4.46 -2.76 -1.04
C ALA A 20 4.70 -2.22 0.36
N ALA A 21 3.74 -1.48 0.87
CA ALA A 21 3.71 -1.06 2.27
C ALA A 21 2.47 -1.58 2.98
N ILE A 22 2.62 -1.78 4.28
CA ILE A 22 1.50 -2.14 5.16
C ILE A 22 1.68 -1.46 6.51
N ILE A 23 0.59 -0.86 7.01
CA ILE A 23 0.56 -0.21 8.33
C ILE A 23 -0.62 -0.76 9.13
N CYS A 24 -0.35 -1.22 10.34
CA CYS A 24 -1.39 -1.57 11.30
C CYS A 24 -1.94 -0.30 11.97
N PHE A 25 -3.26 -0.19 12.09
CA PHE A 25 -3.92 0.89 12.84
C PHE A 25 -5.18 0.40 13.54
N ASP A 26 -5.56 1.12 14.60
CA ASP A 26 -6.74 0.86 15.41
C ASP A 26 -7.54 2.17 15.55
N PRO A 27 -8.72 2.30 14.91
CA PRO A 27 -9.50 3.55 14.95
C PRO A 27 -9.84 4.03 16.35
N GLU A 28 -9.97 3.12 17.33
CA GLU A 28 -10.30 3.47 18.71
C GLU A 28 -9.08 3.99 19.50
N LYS A 29 -7.87 3.57 19.15
CA LYS A 29 -6.64 3.91 19.88
C LYS A 29 -5.78 4.94 19.18
N ASP A 30 -5.88 5.01 17.87
CA ASP A 30 -5.00 5.83 17.02
C ASP A 30 -5.68 7.14 16.56
N SER A 31 -6.75 7.61 17.25
CA SER A 31 -7.47 8.85 16.89
C SER A 31 -6.55 10.07 16.76
N ASP A 32 -5.54 10.15 17.62
CA ASP A 32 -4.60 11.28 17.70
C ASP A 32 -3.19 10.95 17.17
N ILE A 33 -3.02 9.78 16.53
CA ILE A 33 -1.72 9.37 16.01
C ILE A 33 -1.19 10.35 14.97
N SER A 34 0.09 10.68 15.03
CA SER A 34 0.73 11.54 14.04
C SER A 34 1.07 10.78 12.76
N PHE A 35 1.22 11.54 11.66
CA PHE A 35 1.71 11.00 10.38
C PHE A 35 3.04 10.27 10.55
N ARG A 36 3.97 10.87 11.29
CA ARG A 36 5.31 10.31 11.53
C ARG A 36 5.27 8.98 12.28
N GLU A 37 4.45 8.86 13.32
CA GLU A 37 4.30 7.60 14.07
C GLU A 37 3.74 6.49 13.19
N LEU A 38 2.80 6.81 12.29
CA LEU A 38 2.30 5.85 11.29
C LEU A 38 3.40 5.39 10.34
N VAL A 39 4.18 6.34 9.80
CA VAL A 39 5.33 6.02 8.91
C VAL A 39 6.35 5.12 9.64
N GLU A 40 6.70 5.44 10.88
CA GLU A 40 7.65 4.64 11.69
C GLU A 40 7.11 3.24 12.02
N ARG A 41 5.77 3.07 12.09
CA ARG A 41 5.10 1.77 12.31
C ARG A 41 5.06 0.91 11.06
N GLY A 42 5.15 1.52 9.88
CA GLY A 42 4.97 0.87 8.60
C GLY A 42 6.06 -0.16 8.26
N LEU A 43 5.67 -1.21 7.55
CA LEU A 43 6.59 -2.11 6.86
C LEU A 43 6.63 -1.75 5.38
N LEU A 44 7.81 -1.51 4.84
CA LEU A 44 8.07 -1.43 3.41
C LEU A 44 8.79 -2.69 2.93
N VAL A 45 8.28 -3.29 1.88
CA VAL A 45 8.88 -4.41 1.17
C VAL A 45 9.20 -3.96 -0.25
N LYS A 46 10.44 -4.20 -0.71
CA LYS A 46 10.85 -3.94 -2.08
C LYS A 46 11.13 -5.27 -2.78
N PHE A 47 10.50 -5.47 -3.93
CA PHE A 47 10.54 -6.74 -4.67
C PHE A 47 11.56 -6.72 -5.81
N ASP A 48 12.17 -7.88 -6.08
CA ASP A 48 13.00 -8.08 -7.27
C ASP A 48 12.13 -8.11 -8.53
N ALA A 49 12.08 -6.98 -9.24
CA ALA A 49 11.33 -6.83 -10.48
C ALA A 49 11.85 -7.78 -11.58
N LYS A 50 13.17 -8.02 -11.61
CA LYS A 50 13.78 -8.90 -12.62
C LYS A 50 13.43 -10.36 -12.40
N ASP A 51 13.38 -10.81 -11.15
CA ASP A 51 12.90 -12.14 -10.79
C ASP A 51 11.45 -12.34 -11.20
N GLN A 52 10.57 -11.37 -10.90
CA GLN A 52 9.16 -11.41 -11.28
C GLN A 52 8.96 -11.54 -12.80
N VAL A 53 9.70 -10.80 -13.62
CA VAL A 53 9.62 -10.92 -15.09
C VAL A 53 10.10 -12.27 -15.56
N LYS A 54 11.24 -12.74 -15.05
CA LYS A 54 11.90 -13.97 -15.57
C LYS A 54 11.23 -15.24 -15.12
N ARG A 55 10.79 -15.30 -13.87
CA ARG A 55 10.33 -16.53 -13.24
C ARG A 55 8.81 -16.59 -13.11
N LEU A 56 8.16 -15.45 -12.88
CA LEU A 56 6.72 -15.38 -12.63
C LEU A 56 5.91 -14.83 -13.81
N ASP A 57 6.58 -14.56 -14.94
CA ASP A 57 5.92 -14.05 -16.16
C ASP A 57 5.07 -12.79 -15.92
N ARG A 58 5.60 -11.87 -15.09
CA ARG A 58 4.94 -10.60 -14.79
C ARG A 58 5.20 -9.58 -15.88
N THR A 59 4.25 -8.69 -16.08
CA THR A 59 4.25 -7.72 -17.18
C THR A 59 4.65 -6.33 -16.73
N MET A 60 5.08 -5.50 -17.69
CA MET A 60 5.33 -4.08 -17.50
C MET A 60 4.86 -3.32 -18.73
N THR A 61 4.42 -2.08 -18.54
CA THR A 61 4.01 -1.23 -19.65
C THR A 61 5.02 -0.11 -19.89
N LYS A 62 5.23 0.23 -21.18
CA LYS A 62 6.15 1.32 -21.54
C LYS A 62 5.72 2.65 -20.92
N SER A 63 4.41 2.93 -20.88
CA SER A 63 3.89 4.16 -20.30
C SER A 63 4.23 4.31 -18.82
N THR A 64 4.14 3.22 -18.05
CA THR A 64 4.49 3.24 -16.62
C THR A 64 6.00 3.34 -16.40
N LEU A 65 6.82 2.67 -17.23
CA LEU A 65 8.27 2.83 -17.20
C LEU A 65 8.68 4.28 -17.49
N ASP A 66 8.10 4.90 -18.53
CA ASP A 66 8.36 6.29 -18.88
C ASP A 66 7.88 7.26 -17.77
N TRP A 67 6.81 6.91 -17.06
CA TRP A 67 6.30 7.66 -15.92
C TRP A 67 7.25 7.59 -14.72
N TRP A 68 7.72 6.39 -14.37
CA TRP A 68 8.73 6.19 -13.30
C TRP A 68 10.02 6.94 -13.57
N GLY A 69 10.47 6.94 -14.84
CA GLY A 69 11.67 7.69 -15.25
C GLY A 69 11.58 9.21 -15.07
N LYS A 70 10.37 9.75 -14.82
CA LYS A 70 10.13 11.17 -14.56
C LYS A 70 9.92 11.49 -13.07
N GLN A 71 9.83 10.47 -12.22
CA GLN A 71 9.70 10.70 -10.77
C GLN A 71 11.00 11.22 -10.18
N GLY A 72 10.91 11.83 -8.99
CA GLY A 72 12.09 12.32 -8.27
C GLY A 72 13.05 11.20 -7.87
N ASP A 73 14.29 11.55 -7.64
CA ASP A 73 15.36 10.61 -7.27
C ASP A 73 15.03 9.76 -6.05
N TYR A 74 14.30 10.34 -5.09
CA TYR A 74 13.89 9.63 -3.88
C TYR A 74 12.93 8.48 -4.22
N GLN A 75 11.83 8.76 -4.93
CA GLN A 75 10.83 7.77 -5.32
C GLN A 75 11.43 6.68 -6.22
N GLN A 76 12.29 7.09 -7.16
CA GLN A 76 12.99 6.13 -8.01
C GLN A 76 13.86 5.17 -7.20
N LYS A 77 14.66 5.67 -6.25
CA LYS A 77 15.53 4.83 -5.40
C LYS A 77 14.70 3.96 -4.45
N LEU A 78 13.58 4.48 -3.96
CA LEU A 78 12.72 3.77 -3.04
C LEU A 78 12.10 2.52 -3.68
N SER A 79 11.52 2.67 -4.88
CA SER A 79 10.72 1.64 -5.53
C SER A 79 11.29 1.16 -6.86
N PHE A 80 11.64 2.06 -7.78
CA PHE A 80 11.88 1.74 -9.18
C PHE A 80 13.31 1.24 -9.50
N VAL A 81 14.35 1.89 -8.96
CA VAL A 81 15.73 1.49 -9.23
C VAL A 81 16.08 0.20 -8.49
N PRO A 82 16.53 -0.86 -9.20
CA PRO A 82 16.94 -2.10 -8.55
C PRO A 82 18.02 -1.91 -7.49
N ASP A 83 17.85 -2.59 -6.36
CA ASP A 83 18.81 -2.58 -5.25
C ASP A 83 19.02 -4.02 -4.74
N THR A 84 20.12 -4.63 -5.13
CA THR A 84 20.46 -6.02 -4.79
C THR A 84 20.58 -6.31 -3.29
N LYS A 85 20.63 -5.27 -2.44
CA LYS A 85 20.65 -5.43 -0.97
C LYS A 85 19.25 -5.40 -0.35
N ARG A 86 18.29 -4.79 -1.03
CA ARG A 86 16.93 -4.56 -0.53
C ARG A 86 15.87 -5.35 -1.28
N ASP A 87 16.10 -5.60 -2.56
CA ASP A 87 15.14 -6.29 -3.40
C ASP A 87 15.11 -7.79 -3.04
N ILE A 88 13.92 -8.28 -2.73
CA ILE A 88 13.70 -9.67 -2.34
C ILE A 88 12.72 -10.36 -3.28
N VAL A 89 12.81 -11.68 -3.39
CA VAL A 89 11.88 -12.46 -4.22
C VAL A 89 10.46 -12.39 -3.68
N ALA A 90 9.49 -12.64 -4.55
CA ALA A 90 8.07 -12.48 -4.23
C ALA A 90 7.65 -13.27 -2.99
N GLU A 91 8.11 -14.51 -2.86
CA GLU A 91 7.79 -15.41 -1.74
C GLU A 91 8.22 -14.81 -0.39
N ASP A 92 9.45 -14.32 -0.32
CA ASP A 92 10.02 -13.73 0.91
C ASP A 92 9.30 -12.43 1.28
N GLY A 93 8.99 -11.59 0.28
CA GLY A 93 8.26 -10.35 0.49
C GLY A 93 6.84 -10.57 1.00
N LEU A 94 6.12 -11.48 0.39
CA LEU A 94 4.77 -11.87 0.83
C LEU A 94 4.80 -12.49 2.23
N GLN A 95 5.82 -13.29 2.53
CA GLN A 95 6.00 -13.84 3.87
C GLN A 95 6.30 -12.74 4.90
N ALA A 96 7.10 -11.73 4.56
CA ALA A 96 7.37 -10.59 5.44
C ALA A 96 6.09 -9.82 5.78
N ILE A 97 5.24 -9.55 4.77
CA ILE A 97 3.92 -8.92 4.96
C ILE A 97 3.03 -9.77 5.87
N ARG A 98 2.92 -11.07 5.63
CA ARG A 98 2.13 -11.98 6.47
C ARG A 98 2.66 -12.04 7.91
N LYS A 99 3.97 -12.01 8.09
CA LYS A 99 4.59 -11.96 9.42
C LYS A 99 4.23 -10.67 10.16
N TYR A 100 4.24 -9.53 9.44
CA TYR A 100 3.79 -8.24 9.99
C TYR A 100 2.32 -8.32 10.41
N ILE A 101 1.43 -8.81 9.54
CA ILE A 101 0.01 -8.99 9.86
C ILE A 101 -0.14 -9.85 11.13
N ASN A 102 0.52 -10.99 11.20
CA ASN A 102 0.44 -11.91 12.32
C ASN A 102 1.00 -11.30 13.63
N GLN A 103 1.97 -10.38 13.54
CA GLN A 103 2.52 -9.69 14.71
C GLN A 103 1.46 -8.82 15.39
N TYR A 104 0.64 -8.11 14.62
CA TYR A 104 -0.36 -7.19 15.13
C TYR A 104 -1.75 -7.83 15.30
N HIS A 105 -1.99 -8.97 14.69
CA HIS A 105 -3.26 -9.70 14.75
C HIS A 105 -3.16 -10.99 15.58
N ARG A 106 -2.29 -11.02 16.58
CA ARG A 106 -2.00 -12.20 17.39
C ARG A 106 -3.25 -12.72 18.11
N GLY A 107 -3.60 -14.00 17.83
CA GLY A 107 -4.68 -14.72 18.52
C GLY A 107 -6.08 -14.23 18.16
N ALA A 108 -6.24 -13.25 17.28
CA ALA A 108 -7.53 -12.87 16.75
C ALA A 108 -7.93 -13.79 15.58
N ASP A 109 -9.23 -13.99 15.41
CA ASP A 109 -9.76 -14.72 14.27
C ASP A 109 -9.35 -14.02 12.96
N PRO A 110 -8.68 -14.69 12.00
CA PRO A 110 -8.37 -14.13 10.71
C PRO A 110 -9.59 -13.55 9.97
N GLN A 111 -10.79 -14.02 10.34
CA GLN A 111 -12.07 -13.51 9.83
C GLN A 111 -12.43 -12.12 10.36
N THR A 112 -11.74 -11.60 11.36
CA THR A 112 -11.94 -10.23 11.88
C THR A 112 -10.94 -9.22 11.31
N MET A 113 -9.91 -9.69 10.62
CA MET A 113 -8.92 -8.83 9.98
C MET A 113 -9.56 -8.04 8.83
N THR A 114 -9.17 -6.79 8.69
CA THR A 114 -9.57 -5.92 7.55
C THR A 114 -8.33 -5.26 6.97
N ILE A 115 -8.19 -5.33 5.64
CA ILE A 115 -7.17 -4.62 4.88
C ILE A 115 -7.86 -3.56 4.04
N TRP A 116 -7.38 -2.34 4.15
CA TRP A 116 -7.80 -1.19 3.36
C TRP A 116 -6.79 -0.91 2.26
N ALA A 117 -7.26 -0.60 1.06
CA ALA A 117 -6.42 -0.20 -0.07
C ALA A 117 -7.14 0.86 -0.91
N ARG A 118 -6.41 1.59 -1.73
CA ARG A 118 -6.95 2.65 -2.57
C ARG A 118 -7.35 2.11 -3.94
N GLY A 119 -8.56 1.54 -4.02
CA GLY A 119 -9.07 0.87 -5.21
C GLY A 119 -8.72 -0.61 -5.25
N SER A 120 -8.97 -1.23 -6.40
CA SER A 120 -8.85 -2.69 -6.55
C SER A 120 -7.49 -3.16 -7.07
N LEU A 121 -6.66 -2.27 -7.61
CA LEU A 121 -5.38 -2.65 -8.23
C LEU A 121 -4.45 -3.31 -7.22
N ASP A 122 -4.34 -2.74 -6.01
CA ASP A 122 -3.45 -3.23 -4.97
C ASP A 122 -3.78 -4.69 -4.62
N GLN A 123 -5.06 -4.97 -4.34
CA GLN A 123 -5.52 -6.33 -4.08
C GLN A 123 -5.24 -7.25 -5.26
N MET A 124 -5.69 -6.88 -6.46
CA MET A 124 -5.57 -7.75 -7.64
C MET A 124 -4.12 -8.06 -7.99
N ALA A 125 -3.22 -7.10 -7.88
CA ALA A 125 -1.82 -7.28 -8.23
C ALA A 125 -1.08 -8.13 -7.18
N ILE A 126 -1.32 -7.91 -5.88
CA ILE A 126 -0.66 -8.69 -4.83
C ILE A 126 -1.20 -10.13 -4.75
N ASP A 127 -2.51 -10.34 -4.95
CA ASP A 127 -3.12 -11.67 -5.00
C ASP A 127 -2.62 -12.45 -6.24
N SER A 128 -2.51 -11.77 -7.39
CA SER A 128 -1.93 -12.36 -8.60
C SER A 128 -0.44 -12.69 -8.44
N LEU A 129 0.31 -11.84 -7.71
CA LEU A 129 1.72 -12.12 -7.38
C LEU A 129 1.83 -13.37 -6.49
N ALA A 130 1.00 -13.47 -5.45
CA ALA A 130 0.96 -14.62 -4.55
C ALA A 130 0.64 -15.92 -5.31
N LEU A 131 -0.37 -15.89 -6.17
CA LEU A 131 -0.74 -17.03 -7.00
C LEU A 131 0.43 -17.51 -7.89
N LYS A 132 1.11 -16.57 -8.57
CA LYS A 132 2.24 -16.88 -9.45
C LYS A 132 3.48 -17.36 -8.68
N ALA A 133 3.68 -16.86 -7.48
CA ALA A 133 4.75 -17.31 -6.57
C ALA A 133 4.42 -18.65 -5.86
N GLY A 134 3.21 -19.18 -6.02
CA GLY A 134 2.80 -20.44 -5.39
C GLY A 134 2.63 -20.33 -3.87
N VAL A 135 2.29 -19.15 -3.38
CA VAL A 135 2.05 -18.89 -1.95
C VAL A 135 0.62 -18.40 -1.69
N GLU A 136 0.16 -18.57 -0.47
CA GLU A 136 -1.17 -18.09 -0.07
C GLU A 136 -1.27 -16.57 -0.14
N PRO A 137 -2.42 -16.00 -0.49
CA PRO A 137 -2.70 -14.56 -0.42
C PRO A 137 -2.43 -13.99 0.97
N ILE A 138 -2.13 -12.70 1.06
CA ILE A 138 -1.88 -12.02 2.33
C ILE A 138 -3.15 -11.90 3.19
N ALA A 139 -4.34 -11.96 2.57
CA ALA A 139 -5.63 -11.97 3.24
C ALA A 139 -6.69 -12.68 2.39
N PRO A 140 -7.78 -13.18 2.99
CA PRO A 140 -8.96 -13.63 2.25
C PRO A 140 -9.56 -12.51 1.41
N PHE A 141 -10.09 -12.83 0.22
CA PHE A 141 -10.62 -11.84 -0.74
C PHE A 141 -11.70 -10.92 -0.16
N ASN A 142 -12.51 -11.40 0.78
CA ASN A 142 -13.61 -10.66 1.39
C ASN A 142 -13.17 -9.74 2.55
N ARG A 143 -11.88 -9.64 2.84
CA ARG A 143 -11.30 -8.80 3.90
C ARG A 143 -10.82 -7.45 3.41
N TRP A 144 -10.80 -7.24 2.12
CA TRP A 144 -10.41 -5.98 1.52
C TRP A 144 -11.52 -4.93 1.55
N ARG A 145 -11.14 -3.69 1.71
CA ARG A 145 -12.00 -2.51 1.74
C ARG A 145 -11.38 -1.40 0.90
N ASP A 146 -12.23 -0.57 0.32
CA ASP A 146 -11.80 0.55 -0.52
C ASP A 146 -11.80 1.85 0.28
N VAL A 147 -10.63 2.48 0.40
CA VAL A 147 -10.42 3.76 1.10
C VAL A 147 -11.20 4.90 0.43
N ARG A 148 -11.20 4.97 -0.91
CA ARG A 148 -11.90 6.04 -1.66
C ARG A 148 -13.38 6.07 -1.32
N THR A 149 -14.01 4.93 -1.39
CA THR A 149 -15.43 4.78 -1.05
C THR A 149 -15.73 5.22 0.38
N ALA A 150 -14.88 4.84 1.33
CA ALA A 150 -15.07 5.23 2.72
C ALA A 150 -14.89 6.75 2.92
N VAL A 151 -13.85 7.33 2.36
CA VAL A 151 -13.59 8.78 2.42
C VAL A 151 -14.74 9.56 1.80
N ASP A 152 -15.22 9.16 0.61
CA ASP A 152 -16.36 9.81 -0.05
C ASP A 152 -17.62 9.80 0.82
N LEU A 153 -17.92 8.67 1.46
CA LEU A 153 -19.09 8.54 2.34
C LEU A 153 -18.95 9.34 3.65
N MET A 154 -17.74 9.46 4.17
CA MET A 154 -17.50 10.13 5.46
C MET A 154 -17.39 11.65 5.33
N THR A 155 -16.92 12.15 4.18
CA THR A 155 -16.56 13.55 4.00
C THR A 155 -17.30 14.26 2.87
N ASP A 156 -18.28 13.59 2.26
CA ASP A 156 -18.99 14.06 1.04
C ASP A 156 -18.04 14.40 -0.13
N SER A 157 -16.87 13.81 -0.15
CA SER A 157 -15.93 13.89 -1.28
C SER A 157 -16.49 13.13 -2.49
N LYS A 158 -15.96 13.42 -3.68
CA LYS A 158 -16.33 12.71 -4.94
C LYS A 158 -15.12 12.09 -5.64
N ASN A 159 -13.95 12.13 -5.02
CA ASN A 159 -12.70 11.66 -5.62
C ASN A 159 -11.83 10.82 -4.66
N GLY A 160 -12.37 10.47 -3.49
CA GLY A 160 -11.68 9.66 -2.49
C GLY A 160 -10.57 10.39 -1.74
N TYR A 161 -10.59 11.73 -1.73
CA TYR A 161 -9.64 12.56 -1.00
C TYR A 161 -10.36 13.58 -0.14
N CYS A 162 -9.80 13.90 1.01
CA CYS A 162 -10.30 14.93 1.91
C CYS A 162 -9.14 15.69 2.55
N THR A 163 -9.48 16.77 3.25
CA THR A 163 -8.51 17.46 4.10
C THR A 163 -8.31 16.66 5.38
N VAL A 164 -7.07 16.60 5.83
CA VAL A 164 -6.71 16.00 7.12
C VAL A 164 -6.26 17.12 8.04
N ARG A 165 -6.92 17.24 9.21
CA ARG A 165 -6.57 18.23 10.21
C ARG A 165 -5.13 18.02 10.70
N ASP A 166 -4.40 19.11 10.90
CA ASP A 166 -3.04 19.15 11.46
C ASP A 166 -1.99 18.36 10.65
N LEU A 167 -2.29 18.00 9.41
CA LEU A 167 -1.32 17.37 8.53
C LEU A 167 -0.37 18.42 7.93
N ILE A 168 0.91 18.26 8.16
CA ILE A 168 1.96 19.03 7.48
C ILE A 168 2.20 18.40 6.11
N ARG A 169 1.63 19.01 5.07
CA ARG A 169 1.66 18.45 3.69
C ARG A 169 3.06 18.25 3.13
N GLU A 170 4.02 19.04 3.57
CA GLU A 170 5.43 18.98 3.17
C GLU A 170 6.13 17.73 3.68
N GLU A 171 5.59 17.06 4.70
CA GLU A 171 6.09 15.78 5.20
C GLU A 171 5.66 14.60 4.34
N VAL A 172 4.63 14.77 3.50
CA VAL A 172 4.07 13.69 2.67
C VAL A 172 4.84 13.59 1.36
N VAL A 173 5.53 12.48 1.15
CA VAL A 173 6.19 12.16 -0.11
C VAL A 173 5.27 11.26 -0.92
N LYS A 174 4.74 11.78 -2.03
CA LYS A 174 3.89 11.01 -2.95
C LYS A 174 4.67 9.86 -3.58
N HIS A 175 3.98 8.75 -3.82
CA HIS A 175 4.58 7.52 -4.38
C HIS A 175 5.67 6.92 -3.49
N ASP A 176 5.59 7.21 -2.19
CA ASP A 176 6.18 6.41 -1.13
C ASP A 176 5.03 5.62 -0.51
N PRO A 177 4.95 4.31 -0.73
CA PRO A 177 3.77 3.54 -0.31
C PRO A 177 3.55 3.55 1.20
N VAL A 178 4.57 3.80 2.02
CA VAL A 178 4.40 3.96 3.47
C VAL A 178 3.71 5.31 3.77
N HIS A 179 4.13 6.39 3.08
CA HIS A 179 3.53 7.71 3.22
C HIS A 179 2.09 7.72 2.69
N ASP A 180 1.82 7.04 1.59
CA ASP A 180 0.48 6.93 1.01
C ASP A 180 -0.45 6.13 1.94
N CYS A 181 0.01 5.01 2.53
CA CYS A 181 -0.71 4.31 3.60
C CYS A 181 -0.99 5.21 4.82
N ALA A 182 0.01 5.96 5.31
CA ALA A 182 -0.14 6.81 6.48
C ALA A 182 -1.16 7.94 6.23
N LEU A 183 -1.12 8.55 5.04
CA LEU A 183 -2.08 9.56 4.62
C LEU A 183 -3.51 9.00 4.55
N ASP A 184 -3.68 7.82 3.96
CA ASP A 184 -4.98 7.15 3.85
C ASP A 184 -5.57 6.79 5.21
N ILE A 185 -4.73 6.34 6.16
CA ILE A 185 -5.16 6.11 7.55
C ILE A 185 -5.67 7.42 8.17
N LEU A 186 -4.92 8.51 8.04
CA LEU A 186 -5.33 9.80 8.60
C LEU A 186 -6.62 10.33 7.96
N MET A 187 -6.84 10.12 6.66
CA MET A 187 -8.11 10.44 6.01
C MET A 187 -9.28 9.63 6.59
N LEU A 188 -9.07 8.35 6.91
CA LEU A 188 -10.11 7.52 7.54
C LEU A 188 -10.36 7.88 9.02
N LEU A 189 -9.34 8.32 9.76
CA LEU A 189 -9.46 8.60 11.19
C LEU A 189 -9.99 10.01 11.46
N ARG A 190 -9.61 11.01 10.66
CA ARG A 190 -9.90 12.43 10.91
C ARG A 190 -9.98 13.29 9.65
N GLY A 191 -10.43 12.70 8.54
CA GLY A 191 -10.74 13.45 7.34
C GLY A 191 -11.92 14.40 7.55
N GLU A 192 -11.81 15.60 7.02
CA GLU A 192 -12.86 16.62 7.07
C GLU A 192 -13.42 16.87 5.67
N SER A 193 -14.72 17.17 5.61
CA SER A 193 -15.33 17.66 4.37
C SER A 193 -14.60 18.91 3.91
N SER A 194 -14.29 18.99 2.62
CA SER A 194 -13.82 20.23 2.04
C SER A 194 -14.98 21.22 2.13
N GLU A 195 -14.89 22.23 2.99
CA GLU A 195 -15.82 23.35 2.92
C GLU A 195 -15.67 23.96 1.51
N GLU A 196 -16.78 24.04 0.77
CA GLU A 196 -16.82 24.75 -0.49
C GLU A 196 -16.45 26.22 -0.20
N SER A 197 -15.26 26.63 -0.61
CA SER A 197 -14.78 28.00 -0.56
C SER A 197 -15.22 28.75 -1.81
#